data_3a57dfccc78daea2e3a4b11a15eef4f8
#
_entry.id   3a57dfccc78daea2e3a4b11a15eef4f8
#
_cell.length_a   1.000
_cell.length_b   1.000
_cell.length_c   1.000
_cell.angle_alpha   90.00
_cell.angle_beta   90.00
_cell.angle_gamma   90.00
#
_symmetry.space_group_name_H-M   'P 1'
#
loop_
_entity.id
_entity.type
_entity.pdbx_description
1 polymer ?
#
loop_
_entity_poly.entity_id
_entity_poly.type
_entity_poly.pdbx_seq_one_letter_code
_entity_poly.pdbx_strand_id
1 'polypeptide(L)'
;LPEVKVESDPQYRSRFTEPVTKLFALNDEAQRKNPDQLACIDFAPALDAQDFDQKTVSRTLKLTETHNGDEVTVIATFDLFPDGGEEGQREMEWSLKEIGGEWKVADIASRTHGWTLSELRCIAGEGLE
;
A
#
# COMPACT_ATOMS: atom_id res chain seq x y z
N LEU A 1 -14.45 0.49 4.88
CA LEU A 1 -13.70 1.08 3.76
C LEU A 1 -14.54 1.02 2.50
N PRO A 2 -14.72 2.12 1.81
CA PRO A 2 -15.42 2.08 0.53
C PRO A 2 -14.63 1.25 -0.49
N GLU A 3 -15.34 0.62 -1.39
CA GLU A 3 -14.72 -0.04 -2.53
C GLU A 3 -14.11 1.03 -3.43
N VAL A 4 -12.91 1.43 -3.13
CA VAL A 4 -12.23 2.43 -3.93
C VAL A 4 -11.06 1.75 -4.62
N LYS A 5 -10.87 2.06 -5.88
CA LYS A 5 -9.61 1.76 -6.54
C LYS A 5 -8.60 2.77 -5.99
N VAL A 6 -8.16 2.50 -4.78
CA VAL A 6 -7.36 3.44 -4.00
C VAL A 6 -6.12 3.91 -4.76
N GLU A 7 -5.53 3.05 -5.58
CA GLU A 7 -4.34 3.37 -6.35
C GLU A 7 -4.59 4.44 -7.42
N SER A 8 -5.82 4.56 -7.91
CA SER A 8 -6.18 5.52 -8.95
C SER A 8 -6.91 6.75 -8.43
N ASP A 9 -7.29 6.77 -7.14
CA ASP A 9 -7.98 7.89 -6.53
C ASP A 9 -7.00 9.04 -6.28
N PRO A 10 -7.20 10.24 -6.91
CA PRO A 10 -6.30 11.37 -6.68
C PRO A 10 -6.21 11.79 -5.22
N GLN A 11 -7.31 11.66 -4.47
CA GLN A 11 -7.33 12.00 -3.05
C GLN A 11 -6.45 11.06 -2.24
N TYR A 12 -6.50 9.77 -2.56
CA TYR A 12 -5.63 8.77 -1.94
C TYR A 12 -4.16 9.06 -2.27
N ARG A 13 -3.86 9.31 -3.55
CA ARG A 13 -2.50 9.57 -4.01
C ARG A 13 -1.91 10.85 -3.42
N SER A 14 -2.72 11.84 -3.13
CA SER A 14 -2.25 13.08 -2.52
C SER A 14 -1.67 12.91 -1.13
N ARG A 15 -1.94 11.79 -0.48
CA ARG A 15 -1.43 11.46 0.85
C ARG A 15 -0.04 10.85 0.83
N PHE A 16 0.50 10.58 -0.36
CA PHE A 16 1.82 9.97 -0.53
C PHE A 16 2.85 11.00 -0.97
N THR A 17 4.12 10.66 -0.76
CA THR A 17 5.26 11.43 -1.25
C THR A 17 6.05 10.60 -2.25
N GLU A 18 7.05 11.22 -2.90
CA GLU A 18 8.01 10.45 -3.68
C GLU A 18 8.85 9.58 -2.74
N PRO A 19 9.32 8.39 -3.16
CA PRO A 19 9.22 7.85 -4.53
C PRO A 19 7.91 7.10 -4.85
N VAL A 20 7.00 6.96 -3.91
CA VAL A 20 5.77 6.19 -4.12
C VAL A 20 4.88 6.83 -5.19
N THR A 21 4.76 8.17 -5.19
CA THR A 21 3.98 8.88 -6.22
C THR A 21 4.54 8.64 -7.62
N LYS A 22 5.87 8.53 -7.73
CA LYS A 22 6.53 8.22 -9.00
C LYS A 22 6.18 6.80 -9.47
N LEU A 23 6.15 5.85 -8.55
CA LEU A 23 5.75 4.48 -8.87
C LEU A 23 4.32 4.41 -9.39
N PHE A 24 3.41 5.13 -8.75
CA PHE A 24 2.02 5.21 -9.21
C PHE A 24 1.92 5.80 -10.63
N ALA A 25 2.69 6.84 -10.92
CA ALA A 25 2.71 7.44 -12.25
C ALA A 25 3.24 6.46 -13.32
N LEU A 26 4.27 5.69 -12.99
CA LEU A 26 4.81 4.67 -13.89
C LEU A 26 3.81 3.54 -14.12
N ASN A 27 3.06 3.17 -13.07
CA ASN A 27 2.00 2.18 -13.19
C ASN A 27 0.89 2.66 -14.13
N ASP A 28 0.48 3.93 -14.02
CA ASP A 28 -0.53 4.52 -14.91
C ASP A 28 -0.07 4.52 -16.35
N GLU A 29 1.19 4.88 -16.60
CA GLU A 29 1.73 4.91 -17.94
C GLU A 29 1.80 3.52 -18.56
N ALA A 30 2.24 2.52 -17.79
CA ALA A 30 2.29 1.14 -18.25
C ALA A 30 0.90 0.62 -18.59
N GLN A 31 -0.11 0.92 -17.75
CA GLN A 31 -1.49 0.52 -18.00
C GLN A 31 -2.06 1.19 -19.23
N ARG A 32 -1.75 2.47 -19.45
CA ARG A 32 -2.23 3.21 -20.62
C ARG A 32 -1.66 2.66 -21.92
N LYS A 33 -0.40 2.24 -21.92
CA LYS A 33 0.27 1.66 -23.09
C LYS A 33 -0.19 0.24 -23.37
N ASN A 34 -0.63 -0.50 -22.35
CA ASN A 34 -1.02 -1.90 -22.46
C ASN A 34 -2.38 -2.11 -21.76
N PRO A 35 -3.48 -1.55 -22.30
CA PRO A 35 -4.78 -1.58 -21.61
C PRO A 35 -5.36 -2.98 -21.43
N ASP A 36 -4.91 -3.96 -22.23
CA ASP A 36 -5.38 -5.34 -22.13
C ASP A 36 -4.59 -6.16 -21.12
N GLN A 37 -3.57 -5.58 -20.49
CA GLN A 37 -2.77 -6.26 -19.49
C GLN A 37 -3.13 -5.77 -18.09
N LEU A 38 -2.80 -6.58 -17.08
CA LEU A 38 -2.96 -6.18 -15.70
C LEU A 38 -2.06 -4.99 -15.39
N ALA A 39 -2.53 -4.11 -14.51
CA ALA A 39 -1.70 -3.03 -14.00
C ALA A 39 -0.48 -3.59 -13.28
N CYS A 40 0.63 -2.83 -13.25
CA CYS A 40 1.80 -3.21 -12.47
C CYS A 40 1.43 -3.42 -11.01
N ILE A 41 0.67 -2.49 -10.45
CA ILE A 41 0.14 -2.62 -9.09
C ILE A 41 -1.25 -3.23 -9.22
N ASP A 42 -1.33 -4.55 -9.08
CA ASP A 42 -2.56 -5.32 -9.23
C ASP A 42 -3.12 -5.83 -7.89
N PHE A 43 -2.66 -5.24 -6.79
CA PHE A 43 -3.08 -5.56 -5.44
C PHE A 43 -3.21 -4.28 -4.61
N ALA A 44 -3.81 -4.39 -3.44
CA ALA A 44 -3.91 -3.26 -2.51
C ALA A 44 -2.61 -3.17 -1.68
N PRO A 45 -1.74 -2.17 -1.91
CA PRO A 45 -0.46 -2.10 -1.19
C PRO A 45 -0.63 -2.00 0.33
N ALA A 46 -1.67 -1.34 0.79
CA ALA A 46 -1.92 -1.19 2.22
C ALA A 46 -2.20 -2.52 2.92
N LEU A 47 -2.72 -3.50 2.20
CA LEU A 47 -3.13 -4.79 2.74
C LEU A 47 -2.24 -5.94 2.27
N ASP A 48 -1.38 -5.70 1.28
CA ASP A 48 -0.55 -6.73 0.65
C ASP A 48 -1.42 -7.90 0.19
N ALA A 49 -2.52 -7.59 -0.53
CA ALA A 49 -3.48 -8.59 -0.95
C ALA A 49 -4.33 -8.08 -2.13
N GLN A 50 -4.77 -9.02 -2.97
CA GLN A 50 -5.72 -8.73 -4.05
C GLN A 50 -7.16 -8.85 -3.57
N ASP A 51 -7.40 -9.69 -2.56
CA ASP A 51 -8.73 -9.95 -2.02
C ASP A 51 -8.69 -9.97 -0.50
N PHE A 52 -9.79 -9.57 0.13
CA PHE A 52 -9.88 -9.49 1.58
C PHE A 52 -11.34 -9.34 2.01
N ASP A 53 -11.62 -9.68 3.27
CA ASP A 53 -12.92 -9.41 3.88
C ASP A 53 -12.80 -8.13 4.71
N GLN A 54 -13.47 -7.07 4.24
CA GLN A 54 -13.37 -5.75 4.84
C GLN A 54 -13.72 -5.72 6.32
N LYS A 55 -14.76 -6.45 6.72
CA LYS A 55 -15.19 -6.50 8.11
C LYS A 55 -14.14 -7.16 9.01
N THR A 56 -13.51 -8.21 8.50
CA THR A 56 -12.45 -8.90 9.24
C THR A 56 -11.22 -8.00 9.41
N VAL A 57 -10.79 -7.33 8.33
CA VAL A 57 -9.67 -6.39 8.41
C VAL A 57 -9.96 -5.31 9.45
N SER A 58 -11.13 -4.68 9.39
CA SER A 58 -11.49 -3.61 10.33
C SER A 58 -11.57 -4.08 11.77
N ARG A 59 -12.11 -5.28 12.00
CA ARG A 59 -12.27 -5.82 13.34
C ARG A 59 -10.94 -6.24 13.97
N THR A 60 -10.00 -6.73 13.18
CA THR A 60 -8.73 -7.27 13.66
C THR A 60 -7.58 -6.27 13.62
N LEU A 61 -7.81 -5.11 13.03
CA LEU A 61 -6.76 -4.09 12.86
C LEU A 61 -6.24 -3.59 14.20
N LYS A 62 -4.91 -3.66 14.36
CA LYS A 62 -4.19 -3.09 15.49
C LYS A 62 -3.08 -2.21 14.97
N LEU A 63 -2.94 -1.04 15.57
CA LEU A 63 -1.94 -0.06 15.18
C LEU A 63 -1.00 0.23 16.34
N THR A 64 0.30 0.28 16.04
CA THR A 64 1.33 0.68 17.00
C THR A 64 2.16 1.78 16.36
N GLU A 65 2.29 2.91 17.05
CA GLU A 65 3.04 4.07 16.55
C GLU A 65 4.38 4.20 17.25
N THR A 66 5.41 4.56 16.49
CA THR A 66 6.72 4.94 17.00
C THR A 66 7.09 6.29 16.41
N HIS A 67 7.36 7.27 17.26
CA HIS A 67 7.72 8.62 16.84
C HIS A 67 9.22 8.83 16.88
N ASN A 68 9.76 9.43 15.83
CA ASN A 68 11.18 9.76 15.72
C ASN A 68 11.32 11.12 15.03
N GLY A 69 11.20 12.20 15.81
CA GLY A 69 11.22 13.55 15.28
C GLY A 69 9.99 13.86 14.43
N ASP A 70 10.21 14.27 13.20
CA ASP A 70 9.16 14.56 12.24
C ASP A 70 8.71 13.32 11.43
N GLU A 71 9.21 12.15 11.81
CA GLU A 71 8.85 10.89 11.19
C GLU A 71 8.08 10.02 12.17
N VAL A 72 7.08 9.31 11.67
CA VAL A 72 6.30 8.34 12.45
C VAL A 72 6.26 7.03 11.68
N THR A 73 6.51 5.94 12.40
CA THR A 73 6.35 4.60 11.87
C THR A 73 5.12 3.98 12.52
N VAL A 74 4.20 3.48 11.72
CA VAL A 74 2.99 2.79 12.19
C VAL A 74 3.07 1.34 11.75
N ILE A 75 2.97 0.43 12.70
CA ILE A 75 2.86 -1.00 12.42
C ILE A 75 1.38 -1.37 12.51
N ALA A 76 0.84 -1.88 11.41
CA ALA A 76 -0.54 -2.32 11.31
C ALA A 76 -0.57 -3.84 11.19
N THR A 77 -1.27 -4.49 12.10
CA THR A 77 -1.50 -5.94 12.03
C THR A 77 -2.98 -6.21 11.87
N PHE A 78 -3.33 -7.16 11.03
CA PHE A 78 -4.73 -7.51 10.77
C PHE A 78 -4.83 -8.87 10.10
N ASP A 79 -6.05 -9.42 10.08
CA ASP A 79 -6.39 -10.62 9.35
C ASP A 79 -7.18 -10.26 8.10
N LEU A 80 -6.92 -10.95 6.99
CA LEU A 80 -7.63 -10.72 5.73
C LEU A 80 -9.00 -11.39 5.72
N PHE A 81 -9.10 -12.57 6.29
CA PHE A 81 -10.32 -13.38 6.29
C PHE A 81 -10.55 -14.02 7.65
N PRO A 82 -11.82 -14.28 8.03
CA PRO A 82 -12.14 -14.88 9.34
C PRO A 82 -11.47 -16.23 9.58
N ASP A 83 -11.30 -17.03 8.52
CA ASP A 83 -10.75 -18.37 8.59
C ASP A 83 -9.42 -18.50 7.87
N GLY A 84 -8.73 -17.40 7.62
CA GLY A 84 -7.51 -17.37 6.81
C GLY A 84 -6.27 -17.94 7.47
N GLY A 85 -6.29 -18.17 8.81
CA GLY A 85 -5.14 -18.67 9.54
C GLY A 85 -3.92 -17.77 9.35
N GLU A 86 -2.73 -18.35 9.44
CA GLU A 86 -1.48 -17.61 9.30
C GLU A 86 -1.30 -16.99 7.91
N GLU A 87 -1.81 -17.64 6.87
CA GLU A 87 -1.71 -17.15 5.50
C GLU A 87 -2.50 -15.86 5.30
N GLY A 88 -3.54 -15.66 6.07
CA GLY A 88 -4.36 -14.45 6.02
C GLY A 88 -3.88 -13.33 6.93
N GLN A 89 -2.85 -13.56 7.75
CA GLN A 89 -2.34 -12.52 8.65
C GLN A 89 -1.37 -11.61 7.93
N ARG A 90 -1.43 -10.32 8.26
CA ARG A 90 -0.55 -9.31 7.67
C ARG A 90 0.03 -8.42 8.74
N GLU A 91 1.31 -8.07 8.56
CA GLU A 91 1.98 -7.04 9.35
C GLU A 91 2.59 -6.05 8.37
N MET A 92 2.06 -4.83 8.39
CA MET A 92 2.46 -3.77 7.46
C MET A 92 3.13 -2.64 8.22
N GLU A 93 4.16 -2.06 7.63
CA GLU A 93 4.86 -0.92 8.19
C GLU A 93 4.60 0.30 7.32
N TRP A 94 4.06 1.35 7.93
CA TRP A 94 3.78 2.62 7.27
C TRP A 94 4.77 3.66 7.77
N SER A 95 5.45 4.30 6.83
CA SER A 95 6.35 5.41 7.15
C SER A 95 5.67 6.72 6.81
N LEU A 96 5.50 7.59 7.80
CA LEU A 96 4.81 8.86 7.65
C LEU A 96 5.77 10.02 7.90
N LYS A 97 5.59 11.11 7.16
CA LYS A 97 6.34 12.35 7.33
C LYS A 97 5.39 13.54 7.38
N GLU A 98 5.74 14.53 8.19
CA GLU A 98 5.04 15.80 8.19
C GLU A 98 5.68 16.72 7.16
N ILE A 99 4.88 17.18 6.21
CA ILE A 99 5.33 18.07 5.14
C ILE A 99 4.31 19.20 5.02
N GLY A 100 4.76 20.44 5.26
CA GLY A 100 3.90 21.61 5.17
C GLY A 100 2.72 21.59 6.13
N GLY A 101 2.90 20.99 7.31
CA GLY A 101 1.85 20.88 8.31
C GLY A 101 0.90 19.72 8.11
N GLU A 102 1.12 18.89 7.10
CA GLU A 102 0.30 17.72 6.81
C GLU A 102 1.10 16.42 6.92
N TRP A 103 0.49 15.39 7.48
CA TRP A 103 1.09 14.06 7.53
C TRP A 103 0.87 13.35 6.21
N LYS A 104 1.96 12.88 5.62
CA LYS A 104 1.94 12.16 4.36
C LYS A 104 2.60 10.81 4.49
N VAL A 105 2.14 9.84 3.67
CA VAL A 105 2.73 8.52 3.63
C VAL A 105 3.97 8.56 2.75
N ALA A 106 5.13 8.29 3.35
CA ALA A 106 6.39 8.23 2.62
C ALA A 106 6.63 6.84 2.02
N ASP A 107 6.14 5.79 2.69
CA ASP A 107 6.33 4.43 2.21
C ASP A 107 5.39 3.46 2.91
N ILE A 108 5.24 2.28 2.30
CA ILE A 108 4.55 1.13 2.90
C ILE A 108 5.42 -0.09 2.65
N ALA A 109 5.61 -0.89 3.69
CA ALA A 109 6.37 -2.14 3.59
C ALA A 109 5.54 -3.30 4.14
N SER A 110 5.64 -4.45 3.49
CA SER A 110 5.08 -5.67 4.03
C SER A 110 6.16 -6.42 4.79
N ARG A 111 6.00 -6.55 6.10
CA ARG A 111 6.86 -7.39 6.92
C ARG A 111 6.54 -8.86 6.71
N THR A 112 5.29 -9.15 6.35
CA THR A 112 4.83 -10.51 6.07
C THR A 112 5.56 -11.10 4.87
N HIS A 113 5.65 -10.35 3.77
CA HIS A 113 6.26 -10.83 2.51
C HIS A 113 7.61 -10.20 2.18
N GLY A 114 8.06 -9.25 2.98
CA GLY A 114 9.42 -8.71 2.86
C GLY A 114 9.65 -7.76 1.70
N TRP A 115 8.65 -7.00 1.29
CA TRP A 115 8.82 -5.99 0.24
C TRP A 115 8.57 -4.58 0.79
N THR A 116 9.14 -3.59 0.12
CA THR A 116 8.94 -2.17 0.39
C THR A 116 8.47 -1.49 -0.88
N LEU A 117 7.34 -0.79 -0.80
CA LEU A 117 6.68 -0.21 -1.97
C LEU A 117 7.61 0.68 -2.79
N SER A 118 8.38 1.55 -2.13
CA SER A 118 9.31 2.46 -2.80
C SER A 118 10.44 1.75 -3.55
N GLU A 119 10.71 0.49 -3.22
CA GLU A 119 11.76 -0.30 -3.86
C GLU A 119 11.25 -1.17 -5.01
N LEU A 120 9.93 -1.24 -5.17
CA LEU A 120 9.33 -2.00 -6.26
C LEU A 120 9.50 -1.23 -7.57
N ARG A 121 9.62 -1.98 -8.67
CA ARG A 121 9.78 -1.41 -10.00
C ARG A 121 8.63 -1.83 -10.90
N CYS A 122 8.06 -0.86 -11.58
CA CYS A 122 7.05 -1.12 -12.60
C CYS A 122 7.75 -1.11 -13.96
N ILE A 123 7.89 -2.30 -14.55
CA ILE A 123 8.53 -2.48 -15.86
C ILE A 123 7.43 -2.75 -16.87
N ALA A 124 7.34 -1.90 -17.89
CA ALA A 124 6.32 -2.03 -18.93
C ALA A 124 6.40 -3.41 -19.61
N GLY A 125 5.29 -4.15 -19.61
CA GLY A 125 5.19 -5.48 -20.20
C GLY A 125 5.65 -6.62 -19.31
N GLU A 126 6.28 -6.33 -18.17
CA GLU A 126 6.80 -7.35 -17.26
C GLU A 126 6.17 -7.33 -15.87
N GLY A 127 5.39 -6.28 -15.56
CA GLY A 127 4.75 -6.15 -14.28
C GLY A 127 5.63 -5.52 -13.22
N LEU A 128 5.34 -5.83 -11.97
CA LEU A 128 6.02 -5.27 -10.81
C LEU A 128 7.13 -6.21 -10.34
N GLU A 129 8.29 -5.63 -10.07
CA GLU A 129 9.42 -6.35 -9.46
C GLU A 129 9.72 -5.80 -8.07
#